data_87e5b98e353b5e49ea775f323c5c8cd2
#
_entry.id   87e5b98e353b5e49ea775f323c5c8cd2
#
_cell.length_a   1.000
_cell.length_b   1.000
_cell.length_c   1.000
_cell.angle_alpha   90.00
_cell.angle_beta   90.00
_cell.angle_gamma   90.00
#
_symmetry.space_group_name_H-M   'P 1'
#
loop_
_entity.id
_entity.type
_entity.pdbx_description
1 polymer ?
#
loop_
_entity_poly.entity_id
_entity_poly.type
_entity_poly.pdbx_seq_one_letter_code
_entity_poly.pdbx_strand_id
1 'polypeptide(L)'
;MEESAMTYENQKAWREIQTFLPKEYQYNADYKPTEEYWNWKGNNVHLDTFRNPDAKAKVICFHGVGTNGRQISMIIGGPLAKNGFETIMVDMPTYGMTEANPKMRITYADWVQCGSSLVDEELKKDVRPIFLYGLSAGGMEVYHVAAKNKNVKGIIGMTFLDQREKQVRMTTASNTFWGIAGALLAKLSCAIGFGGFKIKMSIPSKMKTLVNDRECLKIMMADSTSAGNKVTMQFLQSYVTYVPDIEPEDFSVCPILLTQPERDGWTPQFLSDSFLDKNKKVPVTKT
;
A
#
# COMPACT_ATOMS: atom_id res chain seq x y z
N MET A 1 -7.78 -24.88 -21.50
CA MET A 1 -6.97 -24.94 -20.27
C MET A 1 -7.18 -23.60 -19.60
N GLU A 2 -7.86 -23.57 -18.47
CA GLU A 2 -7.89 -22.37 -17.64
C GLU A 2 -6.45 -22.09 -17.24
N GLU A 3 -5.94 -20.94 -17.62
CA GLU A 3 -4.65 -20.44 -17.15
C GLU A 3 -4.80 -20.24 -15.64
N SER A 4 -4.15 -21.05 -14.82
CA SER A 4 -4.28 -20.91 -13.36
C SER A 4 -3.76 -19.53 -12.96
N ALA A 5 -4.54 -18.80 -12.18
CA ALA A 5 -4.14 -17.50 -11.65
C ALA A 5 -2.77 -17.60 -10.97
N MET A 6 -1.94 -16.57 -11.09
CA MET A 6 -0.64 -16.52 -10.42
C MET A 6 -0.84 -16.47 -8.90
N THR A 7 -0.15 -17.33 -8.17
CA THR A 7 -0.23 -17.45 -6.71
C THR A 7 1.14 -17.29 -6.04
N TYR A 8 1.15 -17.02 -4.75
CA TYR A 8 2.38 -17.01 -3.95
C TYR A 8 2.91 -18.42 -3.63
N GLU A 9 2.17 -19.48 -3.93
CA GLU A 9 2.59 -20.85 -3.61
C GLU A 9 3.96 -21.20 -4.21
N ASN A 10 4.24 -20.75 -5.43
CA ASN A 10 5.49 -20.98 -6.13
C ASN A 10 6.47 -19.81 -6.09
N GLN A 11 6.07 -18.69 -5.51
CA GLN A 11 6.92 -17.50 -5.39
C GLN A 11 7.90 -17.66 -4.21
N LYS A 12 9.21 -17.57 -4.50
CA LYS A 12 10.26 -17.89 -3.53
C LYS A 12 10.57 -16.75 -2.57
N ALA A 13 10.49 -15.48 -3.04
CA ALA A 13 10.98 -14.34 -2.30
C ALA A 13 10.34 -14.17 -0.91
N TRP A 14 9.01 -14.30 -0.78
CA TRP A 14 8.34 -14.16 0.51
C TRP A 14 8.75 -15.25 1.51
N ARG A 15 9.06 -16.48 1.05
CA ARG A 15 9.53 -17.56 1.91
C ARG A 15 10.91 -17.25 2.49
N GLU A 16 11.76 -16.59 1.73
CA GLU A 16 13.06 -16.15 2.18
C GLU A 16 12.92 -14.93 3.10
N ILE A 17 12.09 -13.94 2.74
CA ILE A 17 11.84 -12.74 3.52
C ILE A 17 11.30 -13.07 4.91
N GLN A 18 10.36 -14.02 5.02
CA GLN A 18 9.78 -14.37 6.33
C GLN A 18 10.81 -14.92 7.31
N THR A 19 11.95 -15.47 6.86
CA THR A 19 12.97 -16.00 7.76
C THR A 19 13.64 -14.92 8.63
N PHE A 20 13.49 -13.65 8.25
CA PHE A 20 13.93 -12.49 9.03
C PHE A 20 12.91 -12.04 10.08
N LEU A 21 11.70 -12.59 10.07
CA LEU A 21 10.68 -12.32 11.07
C LEU A 21 10.82 -13.25 12.28
N PRO A 22 10.34 -12.84 13.46
CA PRO A 22 10.21 -13.74 14.60
C PRO A 22 9.44 -15.01 14.23
N LYS A 23 9.83 -16.16 14.78
CA LYS A 23 9.25 -17.47 14.40
C LYS A 23 7.74 -17.55 14.55
N GLU A 24 7.18 -16.87 15.55
CA GLU A 24 5.75 -16.81 15.80
C GLU A 24 4.96 -16.10 14.70
N TYR A 25 5.61 -15.32 13.85
CA TYR A 25 5.00 -14.61 12.71
C TYR A 25 5.30 -15.26 11.36
N GLN A 26 6.13 -16.31 11.35
CA GLN A 26 6.42 -17.04 10.11
C GLN A 26 5.25 -17.97 9.75
N TYR A 27 4.93 -18.02 8.46
CA TYR A 27 3.89 -18.90 7.94
C TYR A 27 4.39 -20.35 7.80
N ASN A 28 3.49 -21.27 8.04
CA ASN A 28 3.69 -22.70 7.92
C ASN A 28 2.41 -23.34 7.34
N ALA A 29 2.36 -24.68 7.27
CA ALA A 29 1.23 -25.40 6.70
C ALA A 29 -0.10 -25.12 7.44
N ASP A 30 -0.04 -24.94 8.76
CA ASP A 30 -1.22 -24.77 9.62
C ASP A 30 -1.64 -23.31 9.77
N TYR A 31 -0.72 -22.38 9.44
CA TYR A 31 -0.95 -20.95 9.62
C TYR A 31 -0.38 -20.16 8.44
N LYS A 32 -1.21 -19.85 7.49
CA LYS A 32 -0.93 -18.99 6.33
C LYS A 32 -2.24 -18.38 5.83
N PRO A 33 -2.21 -17.26 5.10
CA PRO A 33 -3.42 -16.69 4.50
C PRO A 33 -3.97 -17.61 3.40
N THR A 34 -5.27 -17.51 3.16
CA THR A 34 -5.91 -18.01 1.95
C THR A 34 -5.75 -16.99 0.83
N GLU A 35 -5.38 -17.43 -0.35
CA GLU A 35 -5.29 -16.59 -1.53
C GLU A 35 -6.65 -16.55 -2.23
N GLU A 36 -7.24 -15.35 -2.35
CA GLU A 36 -8.50 -15.09 -3.04
C GLU A 36 -8.26 -14.17 -4.23
N TYR A 37 -9.16 -14.21 -5.20
CA TYR A 37 -9.14 -13.32 -6.36
C TYR A 37 -10.46 -12.59 -6.51
N TRP A 38 -10.37 -11.30 -6.83
CA TRP A 38 -11.53 -10.45 -7.02
C TRP A 38 -11.41 -9.67 -8.34
N ASN A 39 -12.43 -9.80 -9.21
CA ASN A 39 -12.44 -9.04 -10.45
C ASN A 39 -12.83 -7.58 -10.19
N TRP A 40 -11.91 -6.68 -10.45
CA TRP A 40 -12.14 -5.25 -10.40
C TRP A 40 -11.80 -4.61 -11.75
N LYS A 41 -12.80 -4.18 -12.52
CA LYS A 41 -12.64 -3.55 -13.84
C LYS A 41 -11.75 -4.37 -14.80
N GLY A 42 -11.85 -5.69 -14.74
CA GLY A 42 -11.05 -6.61 -15.53
C GLY A 42 -9.61 -6.81 -15.03
N ASN A 43 -9.26 -6.26 -13.87
CA ASN A 43 -8.08 -6.68 -13.13
C ASN A 43 -8.47 -7.88 -12.25
N ASN A 44 -7.68 -8.94 -12.25
CA ASN A 44 -7.83 -10.07 -11.35
C ASN A 44 -7.02 -9.77 -10.09
N VAL A 45 -7.64 -9.05 -9.14
CA VAL A 45 -6.97 -8.53 -7.93
C VAL A 45 -6.77 -9.67 -6.94
N HIS A 46 -5.51 -9.91 -6.58
CA HIS A 46 -5.13 -10.90 -5.57
C HIS A 46 -5.31 -10.34 -4.15
N LEU A 47 -5.85 -11.17 -3.28
CA LEU A 47 -6.06 -10.89 -1.85
C LEU A 47 -5.47 -12.03 -1.03
N ASP A 48 -4.58 -11.72 -0.09
CA ASP A 48 -4.27 -12.62 1.02
C ASP A 48 -5.31 -12.40 2.12
N THR A 49 -5.98 -13.46 2.61
CA THR A 49 -7.06 -13.30 3.58
C THR A 49 -6.91 -14.23 4.76
N PHE A 50 -7.24 -13.74 5.94
CA PHE A 50 -7.56 -14.55 7.12
C PHE A 50 -9.02 -14.28 7.46
N ARG A 51 -9.92 -15.10 6.89
CA ARG A 51 -11.35 -15.00 7.12
C ARG A 51 -11.70 -15.49 8.53
N ASN A 52 -12.46 -14.69 9.26
CA ASN A 52 -12.93 -15.00 10.61
C ASN A 52 -14.34 -14.42 10.80
N PRO A 53 -15.40 -15.25 10.65
CA PRO A 53 -16.79 -14.77 10.79
C PRO A 53 -17.11 -14.30 12.22
N ASP A 54 -16.35 -14.71 13.23
CA ASP A 54 -16.55 -14.32 14.63
C ASP A 54 -15.79 -13.04 15.00
N ALA A 55 -14.98 -12.51 14.08
CA ALA A 55 -14.24 -11.26 14.31
C ALA A 55 -15.20 -10.09 14.49
N LYS A 56 -14.90 -9.22 15.47
CA LYS A 56 -15.68 -7.99 15.72
C LYS A 56 -15.47 -6.91 14.65
N ALA A 57 -14.40 -7.00 13.87
CA ALA A 57 -14.06 -6.03 12.84
C ALA A 57 -13.22 -6.68 11.73
N LYS A 58 -13.25 -6.05 10.55
CA LYS A 58 -12.37 -6.35 9.41
C LYS A 58 -11.28 -5.29 9.31
N VAL A 59 -10.06 -5.71 8.93
CA VAL A 59 -8.96 -4.81 8.63
C VAL A 59 -8.50 -5.07 7.20
N ILE A 60 -8.64 -4.06 6.32
CA ILE A 60 -8.11 -4.10 4.96
C ILE A 60 -6.75 -3.42 4.96
N CYS A 61 -5.72 -4.12 4.50
CA CYS A 61 -4.34 -3.66 4.54
C CYS A 61 -3.81 -3.34 3.14
N PHE A 62 -3.21 -2.17 3.00
CA PHE A 62 -2.63 -1.65 1.76
C PHE A 62 -1.12 -1.55 1.88
N HIS A 63 -0.42 -2.08 0.87
CA HIS A 63 1.03 -2.08 0.82
C HIS A 63 1.61 -0.77 0.28
N GLY A 64 2.91 -0.54 0.50
CA GLY A 64 3.66 0.55 -0.12
C GLY A 64 4.29 0.15 -1.45
N VAL A 65 4.93 1.12 -2.12
CA VAL A 65 5.57 0.92 -3.43
C VAL A 65 6.79 -0.02 -3.43
N GLY A 66 7.25 -0.45 -2.27
CA GLY A 66 8.37 -1.40 -2.10
C GLY A 66 7.95 -2.77 -1.57
N THR A 67 6.65 -3.01 -1.39
CA THR A 67 6.10 -4.24 -0.81
C THR A 67 4.90 -4.73 -1.62
N ASN A 68 4.27 -5.84 -1.19
CA ASN A 68 3.06 -6.41 -1.76
C ASN A 68 2.13 -6.92 -0.66
N GLY A 69 0.97 -7.45 -1.01
CA GLY A 69 -0.02 -7.96 -0.08
C GLY A 69 0.51 -9.10 0.79
N ARG A 70 1.31 -10.02 0.22
CA ARG A 70 1.93 -11.12 0.98
C ARG A 70 2.89 -10.61 2.06
N GLN A 71 3.68 -9.57 1.77
CA GLN A 71 4.61 -9.00 2.74
C GLN A 71 3.85 -8.26 3.85
N ILE A 72 2.79 -7.50 3.50
CA ILE A 72 1.89 -6.88 4.50
C ILE A 72 1.16 -7.96 5.32
N SER A 73 0.78 -9.05 4.68
CA SER A 73 0.18 -10.19 5.36
C SER A 73 1.08 -10.72 6.48
N MET A 74 2.37 -10.94 6.21
CA MET A 74 3.33 -11.44 7.21
C MET A 74 3.55 -10.49 8.38
N ILE A 75 3.68 -9.19 8.11
CA ILE A 75 4.08 -8.22 9.14
C ILE A 75 2.90 -7.60 9.91
N ILE A 76 1.72 -7.56 9.34
CA ILE A 76 0.53 -6.93 9.94
C ILE A 76 -0.69 -7.86 9.91
N GLY A 77 -1.07 -8.36 8.73
CA GLY A 77 -2.33 -9.10 8.56
C GLY A 77 -2.41 -10.35 9.42
N GLY A 78 -1.38 -11.19 9.39
CA GLY A 78 -1.29 -12.39 10.20
C GLY A 78 -1.27 -12.10 11.71
N PRO A 79 -0.40 -11.20 12.22
CA PRO A 79 -0.44 -10.78 13.62
C PRO A 79 -1.81 -10.28 14.09
N LEU A 80 -2.51 -9.47 13.29
CA LEU A 80 -3.87 -9.03 13.61
C LEU A 80 -4.87 -10.19 13.61
N ALA A 81 -4.74 -11.12 12.65
CA ALA A 81 -5.60 -12.32 12.60
C ALA A 81 -5.42 -13.21 13.83
N LYS A 82 -4.19 -13.39 14.33
CA LYS A 82 -3.93 -14.07 15.62
C LYS A 82 -4.58 -13.39 16.83
N ASN A 83 -4.87 -12.09 16.71
CA ASN A 83 -5.56 -11.32 17.73
C ASN A 83 -7.07 -11.21 17.47
N GLY A 84 -7.64 -12.08 16.62
CA GLY A 84 -9.08 -12.23 16.43
C GLY A 84 -9.71 -11.25 15.44
N PHE A 85 -8.93 -10.53 14.63
CA PHE A 85 -9.46 -9.72 13.54
C PHE A 85 -9.58 -10.53 12.24
N GLU A 86 -10.57 -10.23 11.42
CA GLU A 86 -10.56 -10.65 10.02
C GLU A 86 -9.67 -9.70 9.23
N THR A 87 -8.73 -10.24 8.43
CA THR A 87 -7.77 -9.41 7.71
C THR A 87 -7.73 -9.71 6.23
N ILE A 88 -7.66 -8.67 5.40
CA ILE A 88 -7.62 -8.71 3.95
C ILE A 88 -6.46 -7.85 3.46
N MET A 89 -5.44 -8.45 2.88
CA MET A 89 -4.27 -7.77 2.34
C MET A 89 -4.33 -7.80 0.82
N VAL A 90 -4.39 -6.63 0.21
CA VAL A 90 -4.59 -6.50 -1.23
C VAL A 90 -3.26 -6.32 -1.96
N ASP A 91 -3.07 -7.06 -3.05
CA ASP A 91 -2.06 -6.73 -4.06
C ASP A 91 -2.65 -5.68 -5.00
N MET A 92 -2.23 -4.42 -4.84
CA MET A 92 -2.73 -3.34 -5.68
C MET A 92 -2.38 -3.57 -7.16
N PRO A 93 -3.25 -3.17 -8.10
CA PRO A 93 -2.99 -3.37 -9.53
C PRO A 93 -1.58 -2.97 -9.95
N THR A 94 -0.88 -3.88 -10.64
CA THR A 94 0.54 -3.87 -11.03
C THR A 94 1.55 -4.31 -9.97
N TYR A 95 1.10 -4.73 -8.80
CA TYR A 95 1.95 -5.33 -7.76
C TYR A 95 1.50 -6.75 -7.41
N GLY A 96 2.38 -7.47 -6.71
CA GLY A 96 2.12 -8.81 -6.21
C GLY A 96 1.72 -9.81 -7.30
N MET A 97 0.67 -10.58 -7.01
CA MET A 97 0.08 -11.59 -7.91
C MET A 97 -1.15 -11.05 -8.65
N THR A 98 -1.50 -9.77 -8.51
CA THR A 98 -2.60 -9.16 -9.25
C THR A 98 -2.29 -9.11 -10.75
N GLU A 99 -3.16 -9.72 -11.54
CA GLU A 99 -3.13 -9.65 -13.00
C GLU A 99 -3.84 -8.38 -13.47
N ALA A 100 -3.05 -7.38 -13.83
CA ALA A 100 -3.59 -6.11 -14.27
C ALA A 100 -4.22 -6.22 -15.67
N ASN A 101 -5.37 -5.57 -15.87
CA ASN A 101 -6.03 -5.46 -17.15
C ASN A 101 -5.10 -4.77 -18.18
N PRO A 102 -4.64 -5.46 -19.25
CA PRO A 102 -3.70 -4.90 -20.22
C PRO A 102 -4.25 -3.70 -21.00
N LYS A 103 -5.56 -3.51 -20.98
CA LYS A 103 -6.23 -2.35 -21.62
C LYS A 103 -6.27 -1.12 -20.72
N MET A 104 -5.93 -1.26 -19.42
CA MET A 104 -5.89 -0.16 -18.47
C MET A 104 -4.46 0.32 -18.26
N ARG A 105 -4.29 1.63 -18.27
CA ARG A 105 -3.06 2.26 -17.75
C ARG A 105 -3.32 2.67 -16.31
N ILE A 106 -2.92 1.81 -15.39
CA ILE A 106 -3.17 2.01 -13.96
C ILE A 106 -2.53 3.31 -13.48
N THR A 107 -3.33 4.10 -12.76
CA THR A 107 -2.96 5.34 -12.08
C THR A 107 -3.11 5.18 -10.57
N TYR A 108 -2.63 6.14 -9.80
CA TYR A 108 -2.86 6.14 -8.35
C TYR A 108 -4.34 6.37 -8.00
N ALA A 109 -5.07 7.13 -8.83
CA ALA A 109 -6.53 7.25 -8.67
C ALA A 109 -7.25 5.90 -8.83
N ASP A 110 -6.73 5.01 -9.68
CA ASP A 110 -7.25 3.65 -9.79
C ASP A 110 -6.98 2.83 -8.53
N TRP A 111 -5.83 3.00 -7.87
CA TRP A 111 -5.56 2.39 -6.56
C TRP A 111 -6.60 2.84 -5.53
N VAL A 112 -6.78 4.15 -5.36
CA VAL A 112 -7.79 4.70 -4.43
C VAL A 112 -9.19 4.18 -4.75
N GLN A 113 -9.55 4.10 -6.03
CA GLN A 113 -10.85 3.57 -6.44
C GLN A 113 -10.96 2.06 -6.19
N CYS A 114 -9.90 1.30 -6.43
CA CYS A 114 -9.84 -0.13 -6.14
C CYS A 114 -10.04 -0.38 -4.64
N GLY A 115 -9.31 0.33 -3.78
CA GLY A 115 -9.46 0.25 -2.33
C GLY A 115 -10.86 0.62 -1.86
N SER A 116 -11.45 1.71 -2.39
CA SER A 116 -12.84 2.10 -2.10
C SER A 116 -13.85 1.02 -2.51
N SER A 117 -13.67 0.44 -3.72
CA SER A 117 -14.54 -0.64 -4.19
C SER A 117 -14.40 -1.92 -3.36
N LEU A 118 -13.18 -2.22 -2.84
CA LEU A 118 -12.96 -3.37 -1.97
C LEU A 118 -13.68 -3.20 -0.61
N VAL A 119 -13.69 -1.98 -0.07
CA VAL A 119 -14.50 -1.67 1.14
C VAL A 119 -15.97 -1.96 0.87
N ASP A 120 -16.51 -1.51 -0.26
CA ASP A 120 -17.92 -1.76 -0.62
C ASP A 120 -18.20 -3.26 -0.81
N GLU A 121 -17.30 -4.02 -1.44
CA GLU A 121 -17.44 -5.48 -1.59
C GLU A 121 -17.43 -6.21 -0.23
N GLU A 122 -16.57 -5.80 0.68
CA GLU A 122 -16.52 -6.40 2.02
C GLU A 122 -17.74 -6.04 2.88
N LEU A 123 -18.33 -4.86 2.70
CA LEU A 123 -19.58 -4.45 3.36
C LEU A 123 -20.81 -5.18 2.81
N LYS A 124 -20.79 -5.64 1.56
CA LYS A 124 -21.86 -6.50 1.00
C LYS A 124 -21.87 -7.90 1.64
N LYS A 125 -20.73 -8.40 2.09
CA LYS A 125 -20.62 -9.72 2.74
C LYS A 125 -21.27 -9.70 4.14
N ASP A 126 -21.00 -8.64 4.91
CA ASP A 126 -21.58 -8.39 6.22
C ASP A 126 -21.34 -6.93 6.67
N VAL A 127 -22.05 -6.50 7.72
CA VAL A 127 -22.08 -5.11 8.22
C VAL A 127 -21.02 -4.81 9.30
N ARG A 128 -20.05 -5.70 9.52
CA ARG A 128 -19.02 -5.48 10.53
C ARG A 128 -18.19 -4.23 10.20
N PRO A 129 -17.72 -3.50 11.23
CA PRO A 129 -16.90 -2.31 11.03
C PRO A 129 -15.61 -2.65 10.28
N ILE A 130 -15.24 -1.81 9.31
CA ILE A 130 -14.01 -1.92 8.53
C ILE A 130 -13.04 -0.84 8.99
N PHE A 131 -11.80 -1.25 9.28
CA PHE A 131 -10.65 -0.40 9.49
C PHE A 131 -9.68 -0.58 8.33
N LEU A 132 -8.95 0.48 7.99
CA LEU A 132 -7.92 0.40 6.95
C LEU A 132 -6.55 0.55 7.61
N TYR A 133 -5.60 -0.27 7.17
CA TYR A 133 -4.18 -0.15 7.55
C TYR A 133 -3.34 0.08 6.30
N GLY A 134 -2.40 1.03 6.35
CA GLY A 134 -1.52 1.32 5.23
C GLY A 134 -0.05 1.48 5.60
N LEU A 135 0.81 0.81 4.83
CA LEU A 135 2.26 0.89 4.95
C LEU A 135 2.82 1.89 3.92
N SER A 136 3.63 2.86 4.35
CA SER A 136 4.32 3.81 3.46
C SER A 136 3.32 4.53 2.52
N ALA A 137 3.44 4.37 1.20
CA ALA A 137 2.47 4.92 0.25
C ALA A 137 1.03 4.46 0.54
N GLY A 138 0.86 3.22 1.04
CA GLY A 138 -0.42 2.70 1.50
C GLY A 138 -1.00 3.48 2.69
N GLY A 139 -0.16 4.09 3.55
CA GLY A 139 -0.63 4.95 4.64
C GLY A 139 -1.36 6.20 4.14
N MET A 140 -0.85 6.85 3.10
CA MET A 140 -1.58 7.94 2.47
C MET A 140 -2.77 7.44 1.65
N GLU A 141 -2.66 6.24 1.07
CA GLU A 141 -3.75 5.62 0.32
C GLU A 141 -4.98 5.34 1.19
N VAL A 142 -4.81 4.83 2.43
CA VAL A 142 -5.96 4.60 3.33
C VAL A 142 -6.70 5.89 3.67
N TYR A 143 -5.98 7.02 3.78
CA TYR A 143 -6.61 8.33 3.92
C TYR A 143 -7.46 8.69 2.70
N HIS A 144 -6.91 8.53 1.50
CA HIS A 144 -7.62 8.82 0.25
C HIS A 144 -8.83 7.89 0.06
N VAL A 145 -8.68 6.59 0.37
CA VAL A 145 -9.77 5.62 0.34
C VAL A 145 -10.86 6.01 1.33
N ALA A 146 -10.52 6.38 2.57
CA ALA A 146 -11.50 6.81 3.57
C ALA A 146 -12.22 8.09 3.15
N ALA A 147 -11.50 9.10 2.62
CA ALA A 147 -12.10 10.33 2.12
C ALA A 147 -13.10 10.07 1.00
N LYS A 148 -12.83 9.08 0.14
CA LYS A 148 -13.68 8.69 -0.97
C LYS A 148 -14.88 7.83 -0.53
N ASN A 149 -14.65 6.77 0.24
CA ASN A 149 -15.67 5.78 0.59
C ASN A 149 -16.60 6.23 1.72
N LYS A 150 -16.04 6.85 2.77
CA LYS A 150 -16.75 7.36 3.97
C LYS A 150 -17.41 6.29 4.88
N ASN A 151 -17.32 5.00 4.54
CA ASN A 151 -17.92 3.89 5.31
C ASN A 151 -16.93 3.19 6.25
N VAL A 152 -15.68 3.65 6.33
CA VAL A 152 -14.64 3.09 7.21
C VAL A 152 -14.75 3.69 8.62
N LYS A 153 -14.36 2.92 9.64
CA LYS A 153 -14.48 3.29 11.05
C LYS A 153 -13.19 3.81 11.69
N GLY A 154 -12.07 3.67 10.98
CA GLY A 154 -10.77 4.21 11.37
C GLY A 154 -9.72 3.91 10.34
N ILE A 155 -8.69 4.74 10.28
CA ILE A 155 -7.51 4.50 9.43
C ILE A 155 -6.27 4.47 10.30
N ILE A 156 -5.37 3.55 9.95
CA ILE A 156 -4.09 3.34 10.61
C ILE A 156 -3.02 3.46 9.54
N GLY A 157 -2.10 4.37 9.69
CA GLY A 157 -0.98 4.52 8.76
C GLY A 157 0.35 4.39 9.47
N MET A 158 1.29 3.72 8.83
CA MET A 158 2.69 3.73 9.27
C MET A 158 3.35 5.06 8.90
N THR A 159 2.83 5.74 7.87
CA THR A 159 3.20 7.10 7.47
C THR A 159 2.04 7.78 6.76
N PHE A 160 2.00 9.11 6.78
CA PHE A 160 1.07 9.91 5.98
C PHE A 160 1.88 10.95 5.17
N LEU A 161 2.12 10.65 3.89
CA LEU A 161 3.06 11.38 3.04
C LEU A 161 2.34 12.06 1.88
N ASP A 162 1.94 13.31 2.05
CA ASP A 162 1.37 14.09 0.94
C ASP A 162 2.46 14.44 -0.08
N GLN A 163 2.48 13.72 -1.20
CA GLN A 163 3.45 13.92 -2.26
C GLN A 163 3.31 15.25 -3.02
N ARG A 164 2.24 16.02 -2.76
CA ARG A 164 2.09 17.39 -3.27
C ARG A 164 3.05 18.34 -2.55
N GLU A 165 3.48 18.02 -1.33
CA GLU A 165 4.41 18.82 -0.56
C GLU A 165 5.85 18.64 -1.05
N LYS A 166 6.54 19.76 -1.32
CA LYS A 166 7.93 19.75 -1.77
C LYS A 166 8.86 19.04 -0.78
N GLN A 167 8.66 19.27 0.53
CA GLN A 167 9.47 18.69 1.59
C GLN A 167 9.36 17.15 1.59
N VAL A 168 8.14 16.62 1.42
CA VAL A 168 7.90 15.18 1.31
C VAL A 168 8.68 14.61 0.10
N ARG A 169 8.49 15.18 -1.09
CA ARG A 169 9.21 14.72 -2.30
C ARG A 169 10.72 14.77 -2.14
N MET A 170 11.26 15.86 -1.61
CA MET A 170 12.71 16.02 -1.40
C MET A 170 13.27 15.01 -0.43
N THR A 171 12.54 14.71 0.66
CA THR A 171 13.01 13.79 1.71
C THR A 171 12.89 12.33 1.27
N THR A 172 11.84 11.96 0.54
CA THR A 172 11.57 10.56 0.13
C THR A 172 12.25 10.14 -1.17
N ALA A 173 12.73 11.09 -1.97
CA ALA A 173 13.46 10.82 -3.21
C ALA A 173 14.85 10.23 -2.96
N SER A 174 15.35 9.44 -3.92
CA SER A 174 16.69 8.84 -3.87
C SER A 174 17.81 9.87 -3.81
N ASN A 175 17.61 11.03 -4.42
CA ASN A 175 18.55 12.17 -4.41
C ASN A 175 17.80 13.47 -4.76
N THR A 176 18.52 14.59 -4.63
CA THR A 176 17.99 15.95 -4.88
C THR A 176 17.40 16.12 -6.28
N PHE A 177 18.02 15.51 -7.31
CA PHE A 177 17.52 15.59 -8.69
C PHE A 177 16.11 15.02 -8.81
N TRP A 178 15.87 13.81 -8.29
CA TRP A 178 14.54 13.18 -8.32
C TRP A 178 13.52 13.93 -7.46
N GLY A 179 13.94 14.48 -6.32
CA GLY A 179 13.08 15.29 -5.48
C GLY A 179 12.56 16.57 -6.15
N ILE A 180 13.40 17.21 -6.97
CA ILE A 180 13.05 18.46 -7.69
C ILE A 180 12.41 18.15 -9.05
N ALA A 181 13.08 17.35 -9.88
CA ALA A 181 12.74 17.17 -11.28
C ALA A 181 11.81 15.98 -11.55
N GLY A 182 11.71 15.00 -10.62
CA GLY A 182 10.97 13.76 -10.86
C GLY A 182 9.51 13.97 -11.25
N ALA A 183 8.79 14.85 -10.52
CA ALA A 183 7.39 15.16 -10.82
C ALA A 183 7.24 15.85 -12.21
N LEU A 184 8.16 16.77 -12.55
CA LEU A 184 8.15 17.44 -13.85
C LEU A 184 8.46 16.47 -14.98
N LEU A 185 9.45 15.61 -14.82
CA LEU A 185 9.81 14.58 -15.80
C LEU A 185 8.64 13.61 -16.05
N ALA A 186 7.95 13.18 -14.98
CA ALA A 186 6.77 12.35 -15.11
C ALA A 186 5.65 13.07 -15.90
N LYS A 187 5.38 14.34 -15.58
CA LYS A 187 4.40 15.18 -16.29
C LYS A 187 4.76 15.37 -17.77
N LEU A 188 6.01 15.71 -18.08
CA LEU A 188 6.47 15.89 -19.45
C LEU A 188 6.40 14.58 -20.24
N SER A 189 6.84 13.45 -19.66
CA SER A 189 6.73 12.14 -20.30
C SER A 189 5.29 11.81 -20.69
N CYS A 190 4.33 12.10 -19.82
CA CYS A 190 2.91 11.90 -20.13
C CYS A 190 2.44 12.83 -21.26
N ALA A 191 2.84 14.11 -21.23
CA ALA A 191 2.43 15.11 -22.23
C ALA A 191 2.90 14.78 -23.65
N ILE A 192 4.07 14.14 -23.80
CA ILE A 192 4.65 13.74 -25.10
C ILE A 192 4.34 12.28 -25.48
N GLY A 193 3.38 11.63 -24.78
CA GLY A 193 2.92 10.28 -25.13
C GLY A 193 3.70 9.12 -24.48
N PHE A 194 4.75 9.39 -23.71
CA PHE A 194 5.57 8.36 -23.02
C PHE A 194 5.07 7.99 -21.63
N GLY A 195 3.81 8.27 -21.29
CA GLY A 195 3.22 7.90 -20.00
C GLY A 195 3.25 6.39 -19.69
N GLY A 196 3.27 5.53 -20.70
CA GLY A 196 3.40 4.07 -20.57
C GLY A 196 4.81 3.56 -20.31
N PHE A 197 5.85 4.41 -20.42
CA PHE A 197 7.23 4.01 -20.16
C PHE A 197 7.40 3.60 -18.70
N LYS A 198 8.05 2.45 -18.45
CA LYS A 198 8.22 1.87 -17.12
C LYS A 198 9.63 2.09 -16.60
N ILE A 199 9.75 2.57 -15.37
CA ILE A 199 11.01 2.65 -14.63
C ILE A 199 10.95 1.84 -13.35
N LYS A 200 12.11 1.33 -12.87
CA LYS A 200 12.20 0.71 -11.56
C LYS A 200 11.91 1.75 -10.48
N MET A 201 11.02 1.43 -9.54
CA MET A 201 10.66 2.35 -8.45
C MET A 201 11.86 2.71 -7.55
N SER A 202 12.87 1.85 -7.50
CA SER A 202 14.13 2.10 -6.79
C SER A 202 14.99 3.24 -7.37
N ILE A 203 14.71 3.72 -8.59
CA ILE A 203 15.46 4.83 -9.21
C ILE A 203 15.06 6.18 -8.58
N PRO A 204 13.78 6.57 -8.55
CA PRO A 204 13.37 7.86 -7.98
C PRO A 204 13.26 7.85 -6.45
N SER A 205 13.23 6.70 -5.78
CA SER A 205 12.94 6.59 -4.35
C SER A 205 14.11 6.05 -3.52
N LYS A 206 14.09 6.27 -2.20
CA LYS A 206 15.09 5.72 -1.25
C LYS A 206 14.88 4.22 -0.97
N MET A 207 14.54 3.43 -1.97
CA MET A 207 14.25 2.00 -1.80
C MET A 207 15.36 1.21 -1.06
N LYS A 208 16.60 1.70 -1.09
CA LYS A 208 17.73 1.09 -0.38
C LYS A 208 17.61 1.16 1.15
N THR A 209 16.68 1.94 1.68
CA THR A 209 16.39 2.05 3.11
C THR A 209 15.06 1.42 3.50
N LEU A 210 14.49 0.56 2.63
CA LEU A 210 13.19 -0.09 2.81
C LEU A 210 13.14 -0.96 4.08
N VAL A 211 14.23 -1.68 4.36
CA VAL A 211 14.44 -2.49 5.56
C VAL A 211 15.86 -2.32 6.07
N ASN A 212 16.07 -2.56 7.37
CA ASN A 212 17.37 -2.38 8.01
C ASN A 212 18.34 -3.55 7.76
N ASP A 213 17.83 -4.76 7.56
CA ASP A 213 18.64 -5.93 7.24
C ASP A 213 19.05 -5.93 5.77
N ARG A 214 20.35 -6.02 5.51
CA ARG A 214 20.91 -5.95 4.14
C ARG A 214 20.63 -7.18 3.28
N GLU A 215 20.56 -8.36 3.88
CA GLU A 215 20.27 -9.59 3.13
C GLU A 215 18.78 -9.66 2.78
N CYS A 216 17.90 -9.30 3.72
CA CYS A 216 16.48 -9.11 3.45
C CYS A 216 16.26 -8.09 2.33
N LEU A 217 16.95 -6.94 2.38
CA LEU A 217 16.85 -5.91 1.35
C LEU A 217 17.25 -6.42 -0.05
N LYS A 218 18.30 -7.24 -0.16
CA LYS A 218 18.71 -7.84 -1.45
C LYS A 218 17.60 -8.70 -2.03
N ILE A 219 16.96 -9.52 -1.21
CA ILE A 219 15.86 -10.40 -1.65
C ILE A 219 14.68 -9.54 -2.12
N MET A 220 14.27 -8.55 -1.33
CA MET A 220 13.18 -7.64 -1.69
C MET A 220 13.46 -6.85 -2.99
N MET A 221 14.68 -6.35 -3.17
CA MET A 221 15.09 -5.59 -4.37
C MET A 221 15.15 -6.46 -5.63
N ALA A 222 15.35 -7.78 -5.49
CA ALA A 222 15.30 -8.74 -6.58
C ALA A 222 13.87 -9.17 -6.93
N ASP A 223 12.93 -9.07 -5.98
CA ASP A 223 11.54 -9.46 -6.15
C ASP A 223 10.78 -8.45 -7.02
N SER A 224 10.45 -8.84 -8.25
CA SER A 224 9.70 -8.02 -9.20
C SER A 224 8.25 -7.78 -8.81
N THR A 225 7.71 -8.51 -7.84
CA THR A 225 6.35 -8.33 -7.31
C THR A 225 6.27 -7.25 -6.22
N SER A 226 7.43 -6.78 -5.74
CA SER A 226 7.54 -5.77 -4.67
C SER A 226 8.60 -4.69 -4.97
N ALA A 227 9.72 -4.65 -4.25
CA ALA A 227 10.72 -3.58 -4.37
C ALA A 227 11.48 -3.57 -5.72
N GLY A 228 11.55 -4.72 -6.41
CA GLY A 228 12.10 -4.82 -7.77
C GLY A 228 11.14 -4.39 -8.89
N ASN A 229 9.91 -4.02 -8.56
CA ASN A 229 8.86 -3.69 -9.52
C ASN A 229 9.17 -2.42 -10.33
N LYS A 230 8.50 -2.34 -11.49
CA LYS A 230 8.54 -1.19 -12.39
C LYS A 230 7.16 -0.54 -12.44
N VAL A 231 7.12 0.79 -12.33
CA VAL A 231 5.91 1.59 -12.47
C VAL A 231 5.95 2.44 -13.73
N THR A 232 4.78 2.78 -14.27
CA THR A 232 4.69 3.68 -15.43
C THR A 232 4.92 5.13 -15.03
N MET A 233 5.38 5.95 -15.96
CA MET A 233 5.48 7.40 -15.75
C MET A 233 4.12 8.03 -15.45
N GLN A 234 3.04 7.48 -16.01
CA GLN A 234 1.67 7.92 -15.73
C GLN A 234 1.27 7.61 -14.27
N PHE A 235 1.63 6.44 -13.75
CA PHE A 235 1.40 6.13 -12.33
C PHE A 235 2.14 7.13 -11.44
N LEU A 236 3.44 7.35 -11.68
CA LEU A 236 4.24 8.30 -10.90
C LEU A 236 3.66 9.72 -10.96
N GLN A 237 3.30 10.19 -12.14
CA GLN A 237 2.70 11.51 -12.31
C GLN A 237 1.40 11.62 -11.51
N SER A 238 0.51 10.63 -11.62
CA SER A 238 -0.76 10.63 -10.90
C SER A 238 -0.57 10.51 -9.37
N TYR A 239 0.45 9.77 -8.91
CA TYR A 239 0.78 9.63 -7.49
C TYR A 239 1.25 10.94 -6.86
N VAL A 240 2.16 11.65 -7.52
CA VAL A 240 2.71 12.91 -6.96
C VAL A 240 1.77 14.11 -7.10
N THR A 241 0.71 14.00 -7.89
CA THR A 241 -0.27 15.07 -8.12
C THR A 241 -1.67 14.74 -7.63
N TYR A 242 -1.86 13.62 -6.96
CA TYR A 242 -3.19 13.22 -6.50
C TYR A 242 -3.73 14.23 -5.49
N VAL A 243 -4.96 14.66 -5.72
CA VAL A 243 -5.72 15.54 -4.82
C VAL A 243 -6.76 14.68 -4.09
N PRO A 244 -6.81 14.68 -2.76
CA PRO A 244 -7.80 13.92 -2.01
C PRO A 244 -9.22 14.48 -2.23
N ASP A 245 -10.22 13.62 -2.10
CA ASP A 245 -11.64 14.02 -2.19
C ASP A 245 -12.04 14.93 -1.00
N ILE A 246 -11.30 14.87 0.11
CA ILE A 246 -11.44 15.72 1.30
C ILE A 246 -10.04 16.12 1.76
N GLU A 247 -9.77 17.43 1.80
CA GLU A 247 -8.50 17.95 2.33
C GLU A 247 -8.41 17.72 3.86
N PRO A 248 -7.19 17.62 4.43
CA PRO A 248 -7.02 17.25 5.85
C PRO A 248 -7.73 18.19 6.83
N GLU A 249 -7.83 19.48 6.51
CA GLU A 249 -8.54 20.47 7.33
C GLU A 249 -10.06 20.18 7.42
N ASP A 250 -10.61 19.50 6.43
CA ASP A 250 -12.04 19.18 6.32
C ASP A 250 -12.37 17.72 6.59
N PHE A 251 -11.36 16.87 6.82
CA PHE A 251 -11.56 15.44 7.04
C PHE A 251 -12.30 15.16 8.35
N SER A 252 -13.49 14.58 8.22
CA SER A 252 -14.39 14.25 9.34
C SER A 252 -14.94 12.84 9.31
N VAL A 253 -14.29 11.94 8.53
CA VAL A 253 -14.82 10.59 8.25
C VAL A 253 -14.63 9.63 9.44
N CYS A 254 -13.41 9.53 9.96
CA CYS A 254 -13.08 8.58 11.01
C CYS A 254 -11.79 8.98 11.76
N PRO A 255 -11.54 8.44 12.96
CA PRO A 255 -10.28 8.60 13.68
C PRO A 255 -9.06 8.13 12.86
N ILE A 256 -7.90 8.75 13.13
CA ILE A 256 -6.61 8.46 12.49
C ILE A 256 -5.60 8.01 13.54
N LEU A 257 -4.89 6.91 13.27
CA LEU A 257 -3.77 6.43 14.08
C LEU A 257 -2.50 6.39 13.22
N LEU A 258 -1.44 7.04 13.68
CA LEU A 258 -0.08 6.89 13.16
C LEU A 258 0.68 5.88 14.02
N THR A 259 1.28 4.85 13.39
CA THR A 259 2.13 3.83 14.04
C THR A 259 3.52 3.83 13.40
N GLN A 260 4.26 4.93 13.55
CA GLN A 260 5.53 5.11 12.85
C GLN A 260 6.71 4.60 13.67
N PRO A 261 7.59 3.73 13.10
CA PRO A 261 8.81 3.29 13.76
C PRO A 261 9.76 4.47 14.04
N GLU A 262 10.32 4.53 15.24
CA GLU A 262 11.30 5.56 15.65
C GLU A 262 12.51 5.62 14.69
N ARG A 263 12.97 4.45 14.22
CA ARG A 263 14.16 4.32 13.37
C ARG A 263 13.83 4.11 11.88
N ASP A 264 12.87 4.88 11.37
CA ASP A 264 12.56 4.88 9.95
C ASP A 264 13.62 5.67 9.18
N GLY A 265 14.45 4.98 8.42
CA GLY A 265 15.53 5.59 7.61
C GLY A 265 15.05 6.30 6.35
N TRP A 266 13.77 6.12 5.96
CA TRP A 266 13.23 6.68 4.74
C TRP A 266 12.31 7.87 4.98
N THR A 267 11.39 7.72 5.92
CA THR A 267 10.27 8.65 6.12
C THR A 267 10.24 9.16 7.56
N PRO A 268 11.06 10.18 7.92
CA PRO A 268 11.06 10.75 9.26
C PRO A 268 9.66 11.23 9.67
N GLN A 269 9.30 11.07 10.94
CA GLN A 269 7.96 11.31 11.49
C GLN A 269 7.42 12.71 11.17
N PHE A 270 8.28 13.74 11.16
CA PHE A 270 7.85 15.12 10.90
C PHE A 270 7.12 15.29 9.54
N LEU A 271 7.34 14.38 8.58
CA LEU A 271 6.61 14.39 7.31
C LEU A 271 5.14 13.97 7.49
N SER A 272 4.91 12.98 8.34
CA SER A 272 3.54 12.57 8.72
C SER A 272 2.90 13.65 9.60
N ASP A 273 3.64 14.27 10.50
CA ASP A 273 3.16 15.33 11.36
C ASP A 273 2.65 16.54 10.58
N SER A 274 3.39 16.96 9.53
CA SER A 274 2.99 18.11 8.70
C SER A 274 1.61 17.91 8.03
N PHE A 275 1.26 16.68 7.72
CA PHE A 275 -0.05 16.32 7.19
C PHE A 275 -1.09 16.17 8.30
N LEU A 276 -0.77 15.40 9.34
CA LEU A 276 -1.72 15.05 10.41
C LEU A 276 -2.14 16.25 11.27
N ASP A 277 -1.24 17.19 11.48
CA ASP A 277 -1.53 18.40 12.27
C ASP A 277 -2.58 19.33 11.63
N LYS A 278 -2.89 19.13 10.35
CA LYS A 278 -3.98 19.80 9.65
C LYS A 278 -5.35 19.19 9.98
N ASN A 279 -5.40 17.93 10.43
CA ASN A 279 -6.65 17.21 10.74
C ASN A 279 -7.18 17.65 12.12
N LYS A 280 -8.21 18.52 12.14
CA LYS A 280 -8.79 19.09 13.36
C LYS A 280 -10.18 18.56 13.69
N LYS A 281 -10.84 17.87 12.75
CA LYS A 281 -12.25 17.43 12.90
C LYS A 281 -12.40 15.99 13.41
N VAL A 282 -11.30 15.26 13.51
CA VAL A 282 -11.28 13.87 14.01
C VAL A 282 -10.16 13.67 15.02
N PRO A 283 -10.28 12.69 15.94
CA PRO A 283 -9.16 12.30 16.79
C PRO A 283 -7.98 11.79 15.97
N VAL A 284 -6.78 12.33 16.26
CA VAL A 284 -5.51 11.88 15.70
C VAL A 284 -4.62 11.40 16.83
N THR A 285 -4.25 10.11 16.80
CA THR A 285 -3.33 9.51 17.77
C THR A 285 -2.02 9.17 17.07
N LYS A 286 -0.89 9.43 17.73
CA LYS A 286 0.45 9.13 17.22
C LYS A 286 1.18 8.25 18.24
N THR A 287 1.84 7.19 17.76
CA THR A 287 2.57 6.23 18.59
C THR A 287 3.84 5.77 17.89
#